data_7dde6c8cec605599cb96fe97efa6f2a4
#
_entry.id   7dde6c8cec605599cb96fe97efa6f2a4
#
_cell.length_a   1.000
_cell.length_b   1.000
_cell.length_c   1.000
_cell.angle_alpha   90.00
_cell.angle_beta   90.00
_cell.angle_gamma   90.00
#
_symmetry.space_group_name_H-M   'P 1'
#
loop_
_entity.id
_entity.type
_entity.pdbx_description
1 polymer ?
#
loop_
_entity_poly.entity_id
_entity_poly.type
_entity_poly.pdbx_seq_one_letter_code
_entity_poly.pdbx_strand_id
1 'polypeptide(L)'
;MSRLHERFVLVLIVLGIFPVLLRAQATTPGTPIRIKVVVVAMFERGEDTGDAPGEYQLWVEREHLDQIIPLPAGYHHVRLNKDGVLGILTGVGTAKAAASVMAVGLDPRFDLTKAYWIVAGIGGGDPADVSLGSTVWADHVLDGDLAYEIDARQIPENWPTGYVPLRKATPYEEPVRKELEGEVYTLNPELVSWAFRLTKDMPLPDSDSLRGSRARFVGFPNALKPPFVTRGDTLSSSTFWHGSKMNEWANAWTRYYTAGKGNYMISAMEDTGTMQALTFLSQAGRVDLQRVLVLRTVSNYDREPPGTNLGDSLKTMVSGNYSAYFPALEAAQAVGDKVVRDIVEHWAARESTLPH
;
A
#
# COMPACT_ATOMS: atom_id res chain seq x y z
N MET A 1 -82.15 -6.94 -53.29
CA MET A 1 -81.29 -7.47 -52.26
C MET A 1 -79.87 -7.57 -52.80
N SER A 2 -79.09 -6.52 -52.53
CA SER A 2 -77.76 -6.27 -53.08
C SER A 2 -76.77 -6.48 -51.96
N ARG A 3 -75.78 -7.39 -52.11
CA ARG A 3 -74.69 -7.56 -51.24
C ARG A 3 -73.46 -6.79 -51.74
N LEU A 4 -73.06 -5.74 -51.00
CA LEU A 4 -71.82 -5.05 -51.21
C LEU A 4 -70.68 -5.96 -50.71
N HIS A 5 -69.64 -6.15 -51.53
CA HIS A 5 -68.37 -6.76 -51.12
C HIS A 5 -67.36 -5.67 -50.84
N GLU A 6 -67.01 -5.46 -49.60
CA GLU A 6 -65.86 -4.62 -49.21
C GLU A 6 -64.58 -5.40 -49.43
N ARG A 7 -63.68 -4.83 -50.22
CA ARG A 7 -62.31 -5.30 -50.43
C ARG A 7 -61.40 -4.54 -49.48
N PHE A 8 -60.91 -5.26 -48.44
CA PHE A 8 -59.81 -4.77 -47.61
C PHE A 8 -58.49 -4.88 -48.36
N VAL A 9 -57.84 -3.73 -48.63
CA VAL A 9 -56.46 -3.69 -49.14
C VAL A 9 -55.52 -3.63 -47.93
N LEU A 10 -54.76 -4.72 -47.71
CA LEU A 10 -53.73 -4.80 -46.68
C LEU A 10 -52.46 -4.16 -47.20
N VAL A 11 -52.10 -2.98 -46.70
CA VAL A 11 -50.82 -2.33 -47.00
C VAL A 11 -49.77 -2.85 -46.00
N LEU A 12 -48.88 -3.70 -46.48
CA LEU A 12 -47.69 -4.17 -45.71
C LEU A 12 -46.62 -3.07 -45.77
N ILE A 13 -46.42 -2.36 -44.64
CA ILE A 13 -45.27 -1.49 -44.46
C ILE A 13 -44.09 -2.36 -44.00
N VAL A 14 -43.16 -2.61 -44.90
CA VAL A 14 -41.87 -3.24 -44.57
C VAL A 14 -40.96 -2.18 -44.02
N LEU A 15 -40.85 -2.09 -42.70
CA LEU A 15 -39.82 -1.32 -41.99
C LEU A 15 -38.46 -2.02 -42.16
N GLY A 16 -37.70 -1.52 -43.10
CA GLY A 16 -36.29 -1.95 -43.26
C GLY A 16 -35.46 -1.48 -42.06
N ILE A 17 -35.15 -2.42 -41.11
CA ILE A 17 -34.17 -2.17 -40.07
C ILE A 17 -32.79 -2.25 -40.71
N PHE A 18 -32.20 -1.09 -41.04
CA PHE A 18 -30.78 -1.00 -41.35
C PHE A 18 -29.98 -1.10 -40.04
N PRO A 19 -29.13 -2.11 -39.83
CA PRO A 19 -28.22 -2.10 -38.71
C PRO A 19 -27.18 -0.99 -38.90
N VAL A 20 -27.32 0.10 -38.16
CA VAL A 20 -26.26 1.09 -38.02
C VAL A 20 -25.12 0.37 -37.26
N LEU A 21 -24.18 -0.17 -38.02
CA LEU A 21 -22.88 -0.60 -37.47
C LEU A 21 -22.16 0.68 -37.00
N LEU A 22 -22.34 1.03 -35.73
CA LEU A 22 -21.40 1.92 -35.01
C LEU A 22 -20.04 1.23 -35.04
N ARG A 23 -19.24 1.53 -36.05
CA ARG A 23 -17.81 1.29 -35.99
C ARG A 23 -17.28 2.19 -34.87
N ALA A 24 -17.05 1.62 -33.68
CA ALA A 24 -16.14 2.23 -32.72
C ALA A 24 -14.81 2.43 -33.47
N GLN A 25 -14.45 3.67 -33.75
CA GLN A 25 -13.14 4.01 -34.26
C GLN A 25 -12.17 3.60 -33.12
N ALA A 26 -11.50 2.47 -33.29
CA ALA A 26 -10.36 2.15 -32.50
C ALA A 26 -9.31 3.23 -32.80
N THR A 27 -9.20 4.21 -31.93
CA THR A 27 -8.07 5.13 -31.91
C THR A 27 -6.84 4.25 -31.79
N THR A 28 -5.95 4.29 -32.76
CA THR A 28 -4.65 3.61 -32.68
C THR A 28 -4.00 4.03 -31.37
N PRO A 29 -3.69 3.12 -30.44
CA PRO A 29 -3.04 3.50 -29.20
C PRO A 29 -1.74 4.23 -29.57
N GLY A 30 -1.57 5.46 -29.07
CA GLY A 30 -0.28 6.14 -29.17
C GLY A 30 0.81 5.29 -28.51
N THR A 31 2.08 5.60 -28.78
CA THR A 31 3.19 4.93 -28.09
C THR A 31 2.99 5.06 -26.58
N PRO A 32 2.98 3.97 -25.81
CA PRO A 32 2.81 4.04 -24.37
C PRO A 32 3.88 4.94 -23.71
N ILE A 33 3.45 5.67 -22.70
CA ILE A 33 4.34 6.51 -21.91
C ILE A 33 5.22 5.59 -21.06
N ARG A 34 6.53 5.67 -21.23
CA ARG A 34 7.46 4.91 -20.41
C ARG A 34 7.53 5.51 -19.01
N ILE A 35 7.17 4.70 -18.01
CA ILE A 35 7.23 5.08 -16.61
C ILE A 35 8.52 4.49 -16.01
N LYS A 36 9.25 5.33 -15.28
CA LYS A 36 10.45 4.92 -14.55
C LYS A 36 10.16 4.48 -13.13
N VAL A 37 9.34 5.27 -12.44
CA VAL A 37 8.94 5.00 -11.05
C VAL A 37 7.46 5.23 -10.90
N VAL A 38 6.78 4.32 -10.22
CA VAL A 38 5.42 4.52 -9.70
C VAL A 38 5.52 4.72 -8.20
N VAL A 39 5.08 5.87 -7.71
CA VAL A 39 4.91 6.14 -6.29
C VAL A 39 3.47 5.85 -5.91
N VAL A 40 3.29 4.98 -4.91
CA VAL A 40 1.98 4.55 -4.42
C VAL A 40 1.75 5.17 -3.05
N ALA A 41 0.77 6.08 -2.96
CA ALA A 41 0.23 6.62 -1.73
C ALA A 41 -1.20 6.12 -1.51
N MET A 42 -1.69 6.10 -0.28
CA MET A 42 -2.93 5.42 0.05
C MET A 42 -4.07 6.36 0.40
N PHE A 43 -3.78 7.52 0.97
CA PHE A 43 -4.83 8.49 1.28
C PHE A 43 -4.37 9.93 1.09
N GLU A 44 -5.36 10.81 0.87
CA GLU A 44 -5.23 12.26 0.91
C GLU A 44 -6.36 12.86 1.74
N ARG A 45 -6.18 14.07 2.25
CA ARG A 45 -7.11 14.74 3.18
C ARG A 45 -7.82 15.94 2.57
N GLY A 46 -8.02 15.97 1.32
CA GLY A 46 -8.65 17.09 0.61
C GLY A 46 -8.21 17.08 -0.83
N GLU A 47 -7.64 18.20 -1.26
CA GLU A 47 -7.08 18.33 -2.60
C GLU A 47 -5.68 17.70 -2.68
N ASP A 48 -5.20 17.44 -3.87
CA ASP A 48 -3.85 16.90 -4.07
C ASP A 48 -2.73 17.93 -3.76
N THR A 49 -3.07 19.18 -3.55
CA THR A 49 -2.13 20.30 -3.32
C THR A 49 -2.77 21.41 -2.50
N GLY A 50 -1.95 22.12 -1.68
CA GLY A 50 -2.29 23.43 -1.15
C GLY A 50 -3.14 23.46 0.11
N ASP A 51 -3.44 22.32 0.71
CA ASP A 51 -4.16 22.23 1.98
C ASP A 51 -3.44 21.36 3.02
N ALA A 52 -4.15 20.71 3.93
CA ALA A 52 -3.54 19.86 4.96
C ALA A 52 -3.21 18.48 4.37
N PRO A 53 -1.94 18.10 4.23
CA PRO A 53 -1.55 16.92 3.49
C PRO A 53 -1.96 15.61 4.12
N GLY A 54 -2.33 14.65 3.25
CA GLY A 54 -2.22 13.22 3.49
C GLY A 54 -0.89 12.68 2.97
N GLU A 55 -0.89 11.44 2.51
CA GLU A 55 0.33 10.80 1.99
C GLU A 55 0.70 11.27 0.57
N TYR A 56 -0.26 11.75 -0.22
CA TYR A 56 -0.07 12.03 -1.64
C TYR A 56 0.43 13.43 -1.94
N GLN A 57 -0.10 14.46 -1.25
CA GLN A 57 0.18 15.87 -1.54
C GLN A 57 1.67 16.19 -1.57
N LEU A 58 2.45 15.70 -0.59
CA LEU A 58 3.89 15.98 -0.56
C LEU A 58 4.64 15.41 -1.77
N TRP A 59 4.19 14.27 -2.31
CA TRP A 59 4.71 13.72 -3.55
C TRP A 59 4.33 14.58 -4.74
N VAL A 60 3.06 15.01 -4.84
CA VAL A 60 2.58 15.85 -5.94
C VAL A 60 3.37 17.14 -6.01
N GLU A 61 3.53 17.82 -4.89
CA GLU A 61 4.17 19.13 -4.81
C GLU A 61 5.68 19.05 -5.03
N ARG A 62 6.36 18.12 -4.38
CA ARG A 62 7.84 18.07 -4.36
C ARG A 62 8.43 17.36 -5.58
N GLU A 63 7.73 16.38 -6.14
CA GLU A 63 8.09 15.70 -7.38
C GLU A 63 7.54 16.39 -8.63
N HIS A 64 6.82 17.52 -8.48
CA HIS A 64 6.19 18.23 -9.58
C HIS A 64 5.35 17.32 -10.48
N LEU A 65 4.43 16.55 -9.86
CA LEU A 65 3.52 15.67 -10.59
C LEU A 65 2.38 16.49 -11.22
N ASP A 66 2.74 17.38 -12.16
CA ASP A 66 1.85 18.44 -12.64
C ASP A 66 0.83 17.95 -13.66
N GLN A 67 1.12 16.87 -14.39
CA GLN A 67 0.23 16.33 -15.41
C GLN A 67 -0.81 15.40 -14.80
N ILE A 68 -2.06 15.83 -14.80
CA ILE A 68 -3.20 15.01 -14.37
C ILE A 68 -3.65 14.13 -15.52
N ILE A 69 -3.75 12.82 -15.27
CA ILE A 69 -4.23 11.83 -16.24
C ILE A 69 -5.45 11.12 -15.65
N PRO A 70 -6.66 11.29 -16.22
CA PRO A 70 -7.86 10.61 -15.73
C PRO A 70 -7.71 9.10 -15.72
N LEU A 71 -8.12 8.45 -14.62
CA LEU A 71 -8.16 7.01 -14.45
C LEU A 71 -9.55 6.57 -13.96
N PRO A 72 -10.56 6.48 -14.85
CA PRO A 72 -11.94 6.21 -14.45
C PRO A 72 -12.16 4.88 -13.74
N ALA A 73 -11.27 3.91 -13.95
CA ALA A 73 -11.33 2.58 -13.31
C ALA A 73 -10.59 2.52 -11.96
N GLY A 74 -9.86 3.58 -11.58
CA GLY A 74 -9.12 3.66 -10.32
C GLY A 74 -9.87 4.47 -9.26
N TYR A 75 -9.30 4.50 -8.05
CA TYR A 75 -9.82 5.30 -6.94
C TYR A 75 -9.72 6.81 -7.21
N HIS A 76 -8.64 7.22 -7.88
CA HIS A 76 -8.31 8.60 -8.15
C HIS A 76 -7.67 8.75 -9.56
N HIS A 77 -7.60 9.95 -10.11
CA HIS A 77 -6.74 10.20 -11.26
C HIS A 77 -5.27 9.97 -10.89
N VAL A 78 -4.43 9.75 -11.88
CA VAL A 78 -2.98 9.65 -11.65
C VAL A 78 -2.29 10.93 -12.08
N ARG A 79 -1.11 11.18 -11.53
CA ARG A 79 -0.30 12.35 -11.86
C ARG A 79 1.09 11.94 -12.32
N LEU A 80 1.61 12.64 -13.30
CA LEU A 80 2.89 12.33 -13.94
C LEU A 80 3.76 13.58 -14.01
N ASN A 81 5.06 13.42 -13.80
CA ASN A 81 6.03 14.46 -14.08
C ASN A 81 6.79 14.20 -15.40
N LYS A 82 7.60 15.18 -15.83
CA LYS A 82 8.42 15.11 -17.04
C LYS A 82 9.54 14.05 -16.99
N ASP A 83 9.92 13.62 -15.79
CA ASP A 83 11.01 12.69 -15.55
C ASP A 83 10.58 11.22 -15.58
N GLY A 84 9.27 10.96 -15.73
CA GLY A 84 8.68 9.62 -15.80
C GLY A 84 8.33 9.06 -14.42
N VAL A 85 8.08 9.90 -13.42
CA VAL A 85 7.54 9.50 -12.12
C VAL A 85 6.02 9.63 -12.16
N LEU A 86 5.33 8.52 -11.94
CA LEU A 86 3.87 8.41 -11.88
C LEU A 86 3.42 8.30 -10.43
N GLY A 87 2.63 9.23 -9.95
CA GLY A 87 1.99 9.17 -8.65
C GLY A 87 0.59 8.59 -8.74
N ILE A 88 0.29 7.64 -7.87
CA ILE A 88 -1.05 7.04 -7.73
C ILE A 88 -1.55 7.15 -6.30
N LEU A 89 -2.85 7.40 -6.16
CA LEU A 89 -3.58 7.41 -4.90
C LEU A 89 -4.57 6.24 -4.91
N THR A 90 -4.37 5.26 -4.01
CA THR A 90 -5.11 3.99 -4.10
C THR A 90 -6.43 3.97 -3.34
N GLY A 91 -6.57 4.82 -2.32
CA GLY A 91 -7.61 4.69 -1.29
C GLY A 91 -7.22 3.69 -0.21
N VAL A 92 -7.77 3.87 0.98
CA VAL A 92 -7.45 3.09 2.19
C VAL A 92 -8.02 1.67 2.12
N GLY A 93 -7.21 0.70 2.50
CA GLY A 93 -7.56 -0.72 2.62
C GLY A 93 -7.16 -1.57 1.41
N THR A 94 -6.94 -2.86 1.67
CA THR A 94 -6.42 -3.84 0.69
C THR A 94 -7.21 -3.90 -0.61
N ALA A 95 -8.55 -3.87 -0.54
CA ALA A 95 -9.41 -3.98 -1.71
C ALA A 95 -9.26 -2.77 -2.66
N LYS A 96 -9.22 -1.54 -2.12
CA LYS A 96 -9.04 -0.33 -2.94
C LYS A 96 -7.64 -0.27 -3.53
N ALA A 97 -6.63 -0.64 -2.75
CA ALA A 97 -5.25 -0.70 -3.22
C ALA A 97 -5.12 -1.68 -4.40
N ALA A 98 -5.61 -2.90 -4.25
CA ALA A 98 -5.58 -3.89 -5.32
C ALA A 98 -6.30 -3.41 -6.58
N ALA A 99 -7.52 -2.87 -6.45
CA ALA A 99 -8.30 -2.37 -7.59
C ALA A 99 -7.60 -1.21 -8.32
N SER A 100 -7.05 -0.25 -7.57
CA SER A 100 -6.39 0.93 -8.15
C SER A 100 -5.07 0.57 -8.84
N VAL A 101 -4.27 -0.31 -8.23
CA VAL A 101 -3.02 -0.80 -8.83
C VAL A 101 -3.30 -1.62 -10.09
N MET A 102 -4.33 -2.48 -10.08
CA MET A 102 -4.75 -3.22 -11.28
C MET A 102 -5.22 -2.26 -12.39
N ALA A 103 -5.98 -1.22 -12.06
CA ALA A 103 -6.45 -0.23 -13.03
C ALA A 103 -5.27 0.49 -13.73
N VAL A 104 -4.26 0.89 -12.97
CA VAL A 104 -3.02 1.49 -13.52
C VAL A 104 -2.23 0.47 -14.33
N GLY A 105 -2.04 -0.73 -13.78
CA GLY A 105 -1.20 -1.76 -14.39
C GLY A 105 -1.73 -2.29 -15.73
N LEU A 106 -3.04 -2.30 -15.91
CA LEU A 106 -3.70 -2.72 -17.15
C LEU A 106 -3.91 -1.58 -18.15
N ASP A 107 -3.67 -0.33 -17.75
CA ASP A 107 -3.86 0.82 -18.62
C ASP A 107 -2.84 0.80 -19.77
N PRO A 108 -3.31 0.72 -21.05
CA PRO A 108 -2.42 0.63 -22.20
C PRO A 108 -1.63 1.91 -22.48
N ARG A 109 -1.98 3.02 -21.83
CA ARG A 109 -1.25 4.29 -21.95
C ARG A 109 0.13 4.24 -21.30
N PHE A 110 0.38 3.28 -20.38
CA PHE A 110 1.62 3.21 -19.62
C PHE A 110 2.41 1.95 -19.98
N ASP A 111 3.73 2.13 -20.20
CA ASP A 111 4.70 1.04 -20.18
C ASP A 111 5.33 0.97 -18.79
N LEU A 112 4.96 -0.07 -18.05
CA LEU A 112 5.37 -0.31 -16.67
C LEU A 112 6.34 -1.48 -16.53
N THR A 113 6.75 -2.10 -17.64
CA THR A 113 7.50 -3.34 -17.66
C THR A 113 8.87 -3.26 -16.95
N LYS A 114 9.44 -2.06 -16.87
CA LYS A 114 10.72 -1.78 -16.19
C LYS A 114 10.57 -0.79 -15.04
N ALA A 115 9.36 -0.32 -14.76
CA ALA A 115 9.10 0.65 -13.70
C ALA A 115 9.44 0.07 -12.33
N TYR A 116 10.05 0.91 -11.49
CA TYR A 116 10.15 0.64 -10.06
C TYR A 116 8.85 1.06 -9.38
N TRP A 117 8.41 0.29 -8.40
CA TRP A 117 7.23 0.59 -7.60
C TRP A 117 7.66 0.89 -6.17
N ILE A 118 7.32 2.05 -5.67
CA ILE A 118 7.64 2.48 -4.32
C ILE A 118 6.33 2.77 -3.60
N VAL A 119 5.92 1.84 -2.75
CA VAL A 119 4.79 2.04 -1.83
C VAL A 119 5.31 2.84 -0.67
N ALA A 120 4.81 4.06 -0.47
CA ALA A 120 5.35 4.98 0.52
C ALA A 120 4.22 5.64 1.31
N GLY A 121 4.09 5.24 2.57
CA GLY A 121 3.06 5.75 3.46
C GLY A 121 3.41 5.66 4.93
N ILE A 122 2.43 5.95 5.77
CA ILE A 122 2.56 5.90 7.23
C ILE A 122 1.96 4.61 7.80
N GLY A 123 2.25 4.30 9.07
CA GLY A 123 1.74 3.11 9.74
C GLY A 123 1.94 3.14 11.25
N GLY A 124 1.41 2.12 11.93
CA GLY A 124 1.57 1.92 13.37
C GLY A 124 2.83 1.07 13.66
N GLY A 125 3.79 1.63 14.39
CA GLY A 125 5.06 0.96 14.69
C GLY A 125 5.06 0.16 15.98
N ASP A 126 5.86 -0.92 16.01
CA ASP A 126 6.17 -1.63 17.25
C ASP A 126 7.18 -0.83 18.08
N PRO A 127 6.82 -0.36 19.28
CA PRO A 127 7.75 0.38 20.14
C PRO A 127 8.98 -0.43 20.58
N ALA A 128 8.93 -1.76 20.47
CA ALA A 128 10.10 -2.62 20.77
C ALA A 128 11.23 -2.41 19.75
N ASP A 129 10.89 -2.07 18.50
CA ASP A 129 11.84 -2.04 17.39
C ASP A 129 12.06 -0.66 16.79
N VAL A 130 11.04 0.22 16.81
CA VAL A 130 11.06 1.52 16.14
C VAL A 130 10.67 2.68 17.04
N SER A 131 11.03 3.89 16.60
CA SER A 131 10.67 5.17 17.20
C SER A 131 9.62 5.88 16.35
N LEU A 132 8.80 6.75 16.95
CA LEU A 132 7.89 7.64 16.21
C LEU A 132 8.68 8.48 15.20
N GLY A 133 8.19 8.52 13.96
CA GLY A 133 8.85 9.18 12.83
C GLY A 133 9.94 8.34 12.16
N SER A 134 10.29 7.15 12.67
CA SER A 134 11.23 6.25 12.01
C SER A 134 10.63 5.65 10.75
N THR A 135 11.49 5.31 9.80
CA THR A 135 11.12 4.80 8.48
C THR A 135 11.63 3.38 8.31
N VAL A 136 10.77 2.49 7.85
CA VAL A 136 11.05 1.05 7.69
C VAL A 136 10.96 0.66 6.22
N TRP A 137 12.06 0.18 5.64
CA TRP A 137 12.05 -0.56 4.39
C TRP A 137 11.67 -2.00 4.67
N ALA A 138 10.60 -2.48 4.03
CA ALA A 138 10.10 -3.83 4.27
C ALA A 138 10.97 -4.88 3.59
N ASP A 139 11.29 -5.96 4.32
CA ASP A 139 11.86 -7.20 3.78
C ASP A 139 10.74 -8.16 3.35
N HIS A 140 9.67 -8.21 4.16
CA HIS A 140 8.46 -8.96 3.85
C HIS A 140 7.21 -8.08 4.05
N VAL A 141 6.19 -8.40 3.26
CA VAL A 141 4.83 -7.90 3.46
C VAL A 141 3.97 -9.09 3.83
N LEU A 142 3.33 -9.02 4.99
CA LEU A 142 2.50 -10.09 5.52
C LEU A 142 1.02 -9.70 5.51
N ASP A 143 0.16 -10.68 5.27
CA ASP A 143 -1.29 -10.50 5.34
C ASP A 143 -1.82 -10.85 6.73
N GLY A 144 -2.54 -9.91 7.32
CA GLY A 144 -3.21 -10.07 8.61
C GLY A 144 -4.70 -10.40 8.51
N ASP A 145 -5.26 -10.39 7.30
CA ASP A 145 -6.69 -10.64 7.06
C ASP A 145 -6.99 -12.08 6.65
N LEU A 146 -6.01 -12.80 6.08
CA LEU A 146 -6.18 -14.19 5.65
C LEU A 146 -6.11 -15.16 6.83
N ALA A 147 -7.14 -15.14 7.65
CA ALA A 147 -7.23 -15.90 8.89
C ALA A 147 -8.68 -16.34 9.18
N TYR A 148 -8.84 -17.36 10.07
CA TYR A 148 -10.08 -17.50 10.83
C TYR A 148 -9.96 -16.61 12.06
N GLU A 149 -10.99 -15.83 12.37
CA GLU A 149 -11.09 -15.03 13.57
C GLU A 149 -12.14 -15.60 14.51
N ILE A 150 -11.77 -15.77 15.77
CA ILE A 150 -12.68 -16.19 16.85
C ILE A 150 -12.91 -15.02 17.78
N ASP A 151 -14.17 -14.76 18.12
CA ASP A 151 -14.55 -13.71 19.08
C ASP A 151 -13.72 -13.82 20.36
N ALA A 152 -13.17 -12.71 20.82
CA ALA A 152 -12.27 -12.67 21.97
C ALA A 152 -12.86 -13.32 23.25
N ARG A 153 -14.20 -13.34 23.38
CA ARG A 153 -14.93 -13.98 24.50
C ARG A 153 -15.03 -15.50 24.37
N GLN A 154 -14.71 -16.06 23.20
CA GLN A 154 -14.83 -17.48 22.88
C GLN A 154 -13.49 -18.16 22.58
N ILE A 155 -12.38 -17.42 22.70
CA ILE A 155 -11.05 -17.96 22.51
C ILE A 155 -10.80 -19.05 23.57
N PRO A 156 -10.39 -20.29 23.19
CA PRO A 156 -9.99 -21.32 24.13
C PRO A 156 -8.90 -20.83 25.09
N GLU A 157 -9.01 -21.15 26.37
CA GLU A 157 -8.13 -20.64 27.43
C GLU A 157 -6.63 -20.90 27.18
N ASN A 158 -6.31 -21.98 26.49
CA ASN A 158 -4.94 -22.35 26.13
C ASN A 158 -4.46 -21.77 24.81
N TRP A 159 -5.26 -20.92 24.11
CA TRP A 159 -4.84 -20.28 22.88
C TRP A 159 -4.33 -18.85 23.13
N PRO A 160 -3.19 -18.47 22.54
CA PRO A 160 -2.63 -17.13 22.75
C PRO A 160 -3.37 -16.03 21.97
N THR A 161 -4.18 -16.41 20.99
CA THR A 161 -4.92 -15.49 20.10
C THR A 161 -6.14 -16.17 19.51
N GLY A 162 -7.14 -15.37 19.09
CA GLY A 162 -8.28 -15.83 18.28
C GLY A 162 -8.02 -15.90 16.79
N TYR A 163 -6.83 -15.49 16.31
CA TYR A 163 -6.45 -15.55 14.92
C TYR A 163 -5.80 -16.90 14.60
N VAL A 164 -6.41 -17.66 13.71
CA VAL A 164 -5.95 -18.99 13.28
C VAL A 164 -5.63 -18.92 11.78
N PRO A 165 -4.43 -19.33 11.34
CA PRO A 165 -4.08 -19.35 9.93
C PRO A 165 -5.09 -20.14 9.11
N LEU A 166 -5.37 -19.69 7.89
CA LEU A 166 -6.27 -20.45 6.99
C LEU A 166 -5.78 -21.88 6.83
N ARG A 167 -6.76 -22.82 6.73
CA ARG A 167 -6.51 -24.26 6.60
C ARG A 167 -5.85 -24.93 7.80
N LYS A 168 -5.80 -24.23 8.96
CA LYS A 168 -5.28 -24.74 10.23
C LYS A 168 -6.40 -24.85 11.26
N ALA A 169 -6.22 -25.73 12.25
CA ALA A 169 -7.20 -25.96 13.31
C ALA A 169 -6.85 -25.22 14.61
N THR A 170 -5.61 -24.79 14.75
CA THR A 170 -5.12 -24.10 15.95
C THR A 170 -4.18 -22.95 15.58
N PRO A 171 -4.05 -21.91 16.44
CA PRO A 171 -3.04 -20.86 16.24
C PRO A 171 -1.63 -21.46 16.12
N TYR A 172 -0.88 -20.97 15.13
CA TYR A 172 0.53 -21.34 14.91
C TYR A 172 0.82 -22.83 14.67
N GLU A 173 -0.19 -23.61 14.24
CA GLU A 173 0.06 -24.93 13.66
C GLU A 173 0.94 -24.79 12.42
N GLU A 174 2.01 -25.60 12.32
CA GLU A 174 3.06 -25.43 11.32
C GLU A 174 2.52 -25.28 9.88
N PRO A 175 2.89 -24.23 9.14
CA PRO A 175 2.38 -23.98 7.81
C PRO A 175 2.99 -24.93 6.79
N VAL A 176 2.19 -25.36 5.82
CA VAL A 176 2.69 -26.01 4.62
C VAL A 176 3.09 -24.92 3.62
N ARG A 177 4.37 -24.60 3.59
CA ARG A 177 4.92 -23.43 2.88
C ARG A 177 4.53 -23.33 1.41
N LYS A 178 4.44 -24.47 0.72
CA LYS A 178 4.02 -24.53 -0.71
C LYS A 178 2.54 -24.20 -0.93
N GLU A 179 1.75 -24.10 0.14
CA GLU A 179 0.31 -23.80 0.11
C GLU A 179 0.02 -22.33 0.45
N LEU A 180 1.07 -21.51 0.68
CA LEU A 180 0.90 -20.09 0.93
C LEU A 180 0.57 -19.36 -0.40
N GLU A 181 -0.51 -18.60 -0.39
CA GLU A 181 -1.07 -17.93 -1.56
C GLU A 181 -1.39 -16.46 -1.26
N GLY A 182 -0.38 -15.70 -0.86
CA GLY A 182 -0.53 -14.27 -0.55
C GLY A 182 -0.48 -13.92 0.93
N GLU A 183 -0.26 -14.90 1.81
CA GLU A 183 -0.07 -14.64 3.24
C GLU A 183 1.28 -13.96 3.54
N VAL A 184 2.27 -14.14 2.66
CA VAL A 184 3.57 -13.47 2.76
C VAL A 184 4.19 -13.21 1.39
N TYR A 185 4.66 -12.00 1.18
CA TYR A 185 5.44 -11.57 0.02
C TYR A 185 6.84 -11.23 0.47
N THR A 186 7.85 -11.84 -0.16
CA THR A 186 9.26 -11.51 0.07
C THR A 186 9.73 -10.55 -1.00
N LEU A 187 10.19 -9.37 -0.59
CA LEU A 187 10.74 -8.39 -1.51
C LEU A 187 12.16 -8.77 -1.93
N ASN A 188 12.65 -8.14 -3.02
CA ASN A 188 14.01 -8.38 -3.49
C ASN A 188 15.03 -7.90 -2.43
N PRO A 189 15.78 -8.79 -1.77
CA PRO A 189 16.63 -8.43 -0.64
C PRO A 189 17.81 -7.54 -1.02
N GLU A 190 18.29 -7.62 -2.26
CA GLU A 190 19.37 -6.76 -2.75
C GLU A 190 18.87 -5.34 -3.01
N LEU A 191 17.69 -5.22 -3.64
CA LEU A 191 17.04 -3.93 -3.86
C LEU A 191 16.70 -3.23 -2.53
N VAL A 192 16.12 -3.96 -1.57
CA VAL A 192 15.82 -3.42 -0.22
C VAL A 192 17.11 -3.02 0.49
N SER A 193 18.17 -3.84 0.42
CA SER A 193 19.46 -3.51 1.00
C SER A 193 20.08 -2.26 0.40
N TRP A 194 19.96 -2.09 -0.91
CA TRP A 194 20.43 -0.90 -1.60
C TRP A 194 19.66 0.35 -1.14
N ALA A 195 18.32 0.31 -1.13
CA ALA A 195 17.49 1.43 -0.69
C ALA A 195 17.81 1.82 0.77
N PHE A 196 17.98 0.84 1.64
CA PHE A 196 18.39 1.07 3.02
C PHE A 196 19.78 1.73 3.11
N ARG A 197 20.81 1.21 2.41
CA ARG A 197 22.16 1.83 2.43
C ARG A 197 22.16 3.26 1.93
N LEU A 198 21.32 3.56 0.94
CA LEU A 198 21.19 4.90 0.36
C LEU A 198 20.57 5.90 1.36
N THR A 199 19.76 5.41 2.28
CA THR A 199 18.90 6.26 3.12
C THR A 199 19.17 6.17 4.62
N LYS A 200 19.90 5.16 5.11
CA LYS A 200 20.07 4.86 6.54
C LYS A 200 20.62 6.00 7.41
N ASP A 201 21.39 6.89 6.82
CA ASP A 201 22.03 7.99 7.52
C ASP A 201 21.29 9.35 7.30
N MET A 202 20.11 9.32 6.66
CA MET A 202 19.32 10.53 6.45
C MET A 202 18.78 11.08 7.77
N PRO A 203 18.90 12.39 8.03
CA PRO A 203 18.25 13.02 9.17
C PRO A 203 16.73 12.98 8.95
N LEU A 204 15.99 12.56 9.97
CA LEU A 204 14.52 12.53 9.96
C LEU A 204 13.96 13.63 10.86
N PRO A 205 12.76 14.17 10.55
CA PRO A 205 12.12 15.20 11.37
C PRO A 205 11.93 14.72 12.83
N ASP A 206 12.36 15.52 13.78
CA ASP A 206 12.12 15.30 15.21
C ASP A 206 11.67 16.61 15.89
N SER A 207 10.96 16.50 17.01
CA SER A 207 10.44 17.64 17.75
C SER A 207 10.28 17.34 19.24
N ASP A 208 10.09 18.39 20.04
CA ASP A 208 9.78 18.24 21.46
C ASP A 208 8.48 17.46 21.68
N SER A 209 7.49 17.66 20.82
CA SER A 209 6.22 16.92 20.85
C SER A 209 6.44 15.42 20.60
N LEU A 210 7.25 15.05 19.60
CA LEU A 210 7.64 13.67 19.34
C LEU A 210 8.39 13.06 20.53
N ARG A 211 9.37 13.78 21.08
CA ARG A 211 10.12 13.35 22.27
C ARG A 211 9.19 13.11 23.47
N GLY A 212 8.24 14.03 23.71
CA GLY A 212 7.25 13.87 24.78
C GLY A 212 6.36 12.64 24.60
N SER A 213 5.95 12.36 23.37
CA SER A 213 5.15 11.17 23.06
C SER A 213 5.95 9.88 23.25
N ARG A 214 7.19 9.82 22.78
CA ARG A 214 8.10 8.69 22.96
C ARG A 214 8.40 8.42 24.43
N ALA A 215 8.58 9.46 25.25
CA ALA A 215 8.90 9.33 26.67
C ALA A 215 7.87 8.52 27.48
N ARG A 216 6.65 8.38 26.96
CA ARG A 216 5.58 7.56 27.58
C ARG A 216 5.82 6.06 27.44
N PHE A 217 6.71 5.62 26.53
CA PHE A 217 6.99 4.20 26.24
C PHE A 217 8.18 3.68 27.06
N VAL A 218 8.11 3.87 28.38
CA VAL A 218 9.10 3.38 29.33
C VAL A 218 9.22 1.87 29.22
N GLY A 219 10.45 1.36 29.13
CA GLY A 219 10.71 -0.08 28.93
C GLY A 219 10.93 -0.48 27.47
N PHE A 220 10.77 0.45 26.52
CA PHE A 220 11.02 0.24 25.10
C PHE A 220 12.19 1.11 24.61
N PRO A 221 13.45 0.63 24.71
CA PRO A 221 14.64 1.45 24.42
C PRO A 221 14.67 2.03 23.00
N ASN A 222 14.15 1.27 22.00
CA ASN A 222 14.10 1.75 20.61
C ASN A 222 13.07 2.86 20.43
N ALA A 223 11.93 2.76 21.10
CA ALA A 223 10.91 3.82 21.07
C ALA A 223 11.42 5.17 21.58
N LEU A 224 12.39 5.17 22.50
CA LEU A 224 12.93 6.39 23.10
C LEU A 224 14.01 7.09 22.25
N LYS A 225 14.50 6.44 21.18
CA LYS A 225 15.50 7.00 20.28
C LYS A 225 14.91 8.14 19.42
N PRO A 226 15.74 9.06 18.91
CA PRO A 226 15.33 9.90 17.77
C PRO A 226 14.88 9.03 16.58
N PRO A 227 14.08 9.56 15.64
CA PRO A 227 13.70 8.85 14.42
C PRO A 227 14.91 8.37 13.62
N PHE A 228 14.81 7.20 13.03
CA PHE A 228 15.86 6.58 12.22
C PHE A 228 15.29 5.75 11.08
N VAL A 229 16.10 5.51 10.04
CA VAL A 229 15.77 4.60 8.95
C VAL A 229 16.25 3.20 9.30
N THR A 230 15.40 2.18 9.09
CA THR A 230 15.71 0.79 9.38
C THR A 230 15.11 -0.16 8.35
N ARG A 231 15.27 -1.47 8.57
CA ARG A 231 14.66 -2.56 7.79
C ARG A 231 13.92 -3.50 8.72
N GLY A 232 12.84 -4.08 8.22
CA GLY A 232 12.06 -5.09 8.94
C GLY A 232 10.82 -5.47 8.14
N ASP A 233 9.76 -5.92 8.78
CA ASP A 233 8.59 -6.44 8.10
C ASP A 233 7.36 -5.60 8.39
N THR A 234 6.48 -5.49 7.38
CA THR A 234 5.16 -4.87 7.50
C THR A 234 4.09 -5.94 7.55
N LEU A 235 3.13 -5.77 8.48
CA LEU A 235 1.91 -6.57 8.51
C LEU A 235 0.75 -5.70 8.06
N SER A 236 0.06 -6.14 7.00
CA SER A 236 -1.01 -5.40 6.35
C SER A 236 -2.37 -6.02 6.65
N SER A 237 -3.33 -5.21 7.08
CA SER A 237 -4.70 -5.61 7.34
C SER A 237 -5.66 -4.45 7.06
N SER A 238 -6.78 -4.71 6.40
CA SER A 238 -7.84 -3.71 6.22
C SER A 238 -8.48 -3.30 7.54
N THR A 239 -8.36 -4.13 8.56
CA THR A 239 -8.75 -3.77 9.93
C THR A 239 -7.64 -2.95 10.58
N PHE A 240 -7.93 -1.69 10.93
CA PHE A 240 -7.04 -0.94 11.80
C PHE A 240 -7.14 -1.50 13.22
N TRP A 241 -6.06 -2.06 13.72
CA TRP A 241 -6.00 -2.63 15.06
C TRP A 241 -5.03 -1.84 15.97
N HIS A 242 -5.23 -1.94 17.28
CA HIS A 242 -4.43 -1.27 18.28
C HIS A 242 -4.50 -2.02 19.60
N GLY A 243 -3.35 -2.19 20.24
CA GLY A 243 -3.25 -2.77 21.57
C GLY A 243 -2.16 -3.81 21.72
N SER A 244 -1.68 -3.99 22.94
CA SER A 244 -0.55 -4.87 23.27
C SER A 244 -0.77 -6.32 22.83
N LYS A 245 -2.00 -6.84 22.93
CA LYS A 245 -2.31 -8.20 22.49
C LYS A 245 -2.26 -8.35 20.97
N MET A 246 -2.67 -7.33 20.24
CA MET A 246 -2.56 -7.31 18.78
C MET A 246 -1.10 -7.14 18.34
N ASN A 247 -0.31 -6.35 19.05
CA ASN A 247 1.13 -6.26 18.82
C ASN A 247 1.85 -7.61 19.07
N GLU A 248 1.51 -8.32 20.16
CA GLU A 248 2.02 -9.68 20.41
C GLU A 248 1.65 -10.64 19.26
N TRP A 249 0.40 -10.59 18.80
CA TRP A 249 -0.07 -11.35 17.65
C TRP A 249 0.70 -11.01 16.37
N ALA A 250 0.86 -9.74 16.03
CA ALA A 250 1.56 -9.30 14.83
C ALA A 250 3.01 -9.80 14.79
N ASN A 251 3.70 -9.73 15.92
CA ASN A 251 5.03 -10.28 16.11
C ASN A 251 5.09 -11.81 15.91
N ALA A 252 4.16 -12.53 16.52
CA ALA A 252 4.09 -13.99 16.40
C ALA A 252 3.67 -14.42 14.98
N TRP A 253 2.74 -13.71 14.36
CA TRP A 253 2.25 -13.94 13.00
C TRP A 253 3.37 -13.77 11.97
N THR A 254 4.14 -12.71 12.11
CA THR A 254 5.31 -12.45 11.26
C THR A 254 6.34 -13.57 11.38
N ARG A 255 6.71 -13.95 12.59
CA ARG A 255 7.63 -15.08 12.80
C ARG A 255 7.10 -16.40 12.24
N TYR A 256 5.81 -16.64 12.40
CA TYR A 256 5.16 -17.84 11.89
C TYR A 256 5.28 -17.96 10.37
N TYR A 257 4.88 -16.93 9.61
CA TYR A 257 4.90 -16.97 8.15
C TYR A 257 6.29 -16.84 7.52
N THR A 258 7.24 -16.26 8.23
CA THR A 258 8.63 -16.10 7.75
C THR A 258 9.59 -17.19 8.23
N ALA A 259 9.09 -18.25 8.86
CA ALA A 259 9.92 -19.30 9.49
C ALA A 259 10.92 -18.76 10.53
N GLY A 260 10.49 -17.81 11.32
CA GLY A 260 11.29 -17.17 12.36
C GLY A 260 12.35 -16.17 11.87
N LYS A 261 12.38 -15.86 10.56
CA LYS A 261 13.38 -14.95 9.98
C LYS A 261 12.93 -13.49 10.01
N GLY A 262 11.63 -13.24 9.98
CA GLY A 262 11.06 -11.90 9.95
C GLY A 262 11.02 -11.24 11.31
N ASN A 263 11.03 -9.92 11.30
CA ASN A 263 10.83 -9.07 12.45
C ASN A 263 9.75 -8.03 12.15
N TYR A 264 8.58 -8.20 12.76
CA TYR A 264 7.50 -7.23 12.64
C TYR A 264 7.93 -5.89 13.22
N MET A 265 7.81 -4.82 12.43
CA MET A 265 8.16 -3.47 12.85
C MET A 265 7.04 -2.47 12.68
N ILE A 266 6.14 -2.70 11.70
CA ILE A 266 5.13 -1.71 11.34
C ILE A 266 3.88 -2.36 10.75
N SER A 267 2.71 -1.83 11.11
CA SER A 267 1.42 -2.20 10.51
C SER A 267 1.04 -1.25 9.38
N ALA A 268 0.33 -1.78 8.39
CA ALA A 268 -0.22 -1.04 7.27
C ALA A 268 -1.61 -1.56 6.90
N MET A 269 -2.29 -0.92 5.95
CA MET A 269 -3.63 -1.33 5.55
C MET A 269 -3.75 -1.70 4.06
N GLU A 270 -2.73 -1.48 3.24
CA GLU A 270 -2.82 -1.57 1.78
C GLU A 270 -1.77 -2.47 1.12
N ASP A 271 -0.68 -2.78 1.84
CA ASP A 271 0.50 -3.38 1.21
C ASP A 271 0.20 -4.72 0.55
N THR A 272 -0.58 -5.59 1.21
CA THR A 272 -0.94 -6.90 0.63
C THR A 272 -1.84 -6.77 -0.59
N GLY A 273 -2.78 -5.83 -0.58
CA GLY A 273 -3.60 -5.53 -1.77
C GLY A 273 -2.75 -5.07 -2.94
N THR A 274 -1.78 -4.18 -2.69
CA THR A 274 -0.82 -3.71 -3.68
C THR A 274 0.04 -4.87 -4.21
N MET A 275 0.63 -5.67 -3.31
CA MET A 275 1.48 -6.82 -3.69
C MET A 275 0.71 -7.88 -4.47
N GLN A 276 -0.54 -8.16 -4.10
CA GLN A 276 -1.39 -9.10 -4.83
C GLN A 276 -1.66 -8.63 -6.26
N ALA A 277 -2.00 -7.35 -6.44
CA ALA A 277 -2.20 -6.76 -7.75
C ALA A 277 -0.92 -6.81 -8.60
N LEU A 278 0.22 -6.42 -8.03
CA LEU A 278 1.51 -6.49 -8.70
C LEU A 278 1.89 -7.92 -9.09
N THR A 279 1.55 -8.91 -8.27
CA THR A 279 1.75 -10.33 -8.58
C THR A 279 0.98 -10.73 -9.83
N PHE A 280 -0.30 -10.39 -9.94
CA PHE A 280 -1.10 -10.69 -11.13
C PHE A 280 -0.63 -9.92 -12.36
N LEU A 281 -0.24 -8.66 -12.20
CA LEU A 281 0.33 -7.86 -13.29
C LEU A 281 1.68 -8.41 -13.76
N SER A 282 2.48 -8.96 -12.87
CA SER A 282 3.75 -9.61 -13.22
C SER A 282 3.52 -10.90 -14.01
N GLN A 283 2.54 -11.71 -13.60
CA GLN A 283 2.12 -12.90 -14.36
C GLN A 283 1.63 -12.54 -15.77
N ALA A 284 1.00 -11.38 -15.92
CA ALA A 284 0.56 -10.82 -17.20
C ALA A 284 1.70 -10.11 -17.99
N GLY A 285 2.94 -10.11 -17.49
CA GLY A 285 4.10 -9.45 -18.14
C GLY A 285 4.03 -7.92 -18.14
N ARG A 286 3.24 -7.31 -17.24
CA ARG A 286 3.04 -5.86 -17.17
C ARG A 286 4.02 -5.16 -16.25
N VAL A 287 4.52 -5.84 -15.22
CA VAL A 287 5.43 -5.31 -14.21
C VAL A 287 6.50 -6.34 -13.84
N ASP A 288 7.57 -5.90 -13.19
CA ASP A 288 8.63 -6.74 -12.64
C ASP A 288 8.62 -6.67 -11.11
N LEU A 289 8.24 -7.77 -10.46
CA LEU A 289 8.20 -7.86 -8.99
C LEU A 289 9.56 -7.65 -8.31
N GLN A 290 10.66 -7.84 -9.06
CA GLN A 290 11.99 -7.58 -8.53
C GLN A 290 12.27 -6.07 -8.34
N ARG A 291 11.37 -5.19 -8.82
CA ARG A 291 11.48 -3.73 -8.80
C ARG A 291 10.52 -3.07 -7.81
N VAL A 292 10.05 -3.82 -6.82
CA VAL A 292 9.10 -3.34 -5.81
C VAL A 292 9.81 -3.06 -4.50
N LEU A 293 9.53 -1.89 -3.92
CA LEU A 293 9.94 -1.47 -2.59
C LEU A 293 8.71 -1.04 -1.79
N VAL A 294 8.70 -1.35 -0.51
CA VAL A 294 7.68 -0.88 0.42
C VAL A 294 8.35 -0.13 1.55
N LEU A 295 7.93 1.11 1.76
CA LEU A 295 8.42 2.04 2.76
C LEU A 295 7.26 2.47 3.64
N ARG A 296 7.35 2.23 4.93
CA ARG A 296 6.37 2.71 5.90
C ARG A 296 7.03 3.54 6.99
N THR A 297 6.38 4.62 7.41
CA THR A 297 6.90 5.53 8.44
C THR A 297 5.97 5.55 9.64
N VAL A 298 6.55 5.51 10.82
CA VAL A 298 5.84 5.35 12.09
C VAL A 298 5.13 6.65 12.47
N SER A 299 3.82 6.71 12.24
CA SER A 299 2.97 7.84 12.63
C SER A 299 2.43 7.73 14.07
N ASN A 300 2.25 6.52 14.55
CA ASN A 300 1.78 6.17 15.88
C ASN A 300 2.39 4.83 16.29
N TYR A 301 2.34 4.51 17.57
CA TYR A 301 2.60 3.13 17.97
C TYR A 301 1.32 2.29 17.87
N ASP A 302 1.47 1.02 17.52
CA ASP A 302 0.38 0.06 17.34
C ASP A 302 -0.22 -0.46 18.65
N ARG A 303 0.34 -0.02 19.79
CA ARG A 303 -0.12 -0.35 21.13
C ARG A 303 -0.12 0.86 22.07
N GLU A 304 -0.78 0.70 23.19
CA GLU A 304 -0.85 1.68 24.25
C GLU A 304 0.49 1.84 24.99
N PRO A 305 0.81 3.06 25.50
CA PRO A 305 1.91 3.25 26.43
C PRO A 305 1.69 2.42 27.70
N PRO A 306 2.77 1.88 28.33
CA PRO A 306 2.66 1.13 29.58
C PRO A 306 1.85 1.86 30.64
N GLY A 307 0.91 1.16 31.27
CA GLY A 307 0.03 1.71 32.32
C GLY A 307 -1.12 2.59 31.81
N THR A 308 -1.29 2.73 30.52
CA THR A 308 -2.40 3.49 29.91
C THR A 308 -3.58 2.55 29.62
N ASN A 309 -4.81 3.04 29.86
CA ASN A 309 -6.01 2.32 29.42
C ASN A 309 -6.08 2.28 27.89
N LEU A 310 -6.36 1.10 27.34
CA LEU A 310 -6.40 0.89 25.88
C LEU A 310 -7.45 1.78 25.19
N GLY A 311 -8.64 1.92 25.77
CA GLY A 311 -9.70 2.77 25.23
C GLY A 311 -9.32 4.25 25.18
N ASP A 312 -8.57 4.73 26.17
CA ASP A 312 -8.10 6.12 26.20
C ASP A 312 -6.94 6.33 25.22
N SER A 313 -6.08 5.32 25.06
CA SER A 313 -5.04 5.32 24.03
C SER A 313 -5.64 5.40 22.62
N LEU A 314 -6.65 4.57 22.33
CA LEU A 314 -7.35 4.59 21.05
C LEU A 314 -8.06 5.94 20.79
N LYS A 315 -8.74 6.51 21.80
CA LYS A 315 -9.36 7.85 21.68
C LYS A 315 -8.34 8.92 21.32
N THR A 316 -7.18 8.92 21.98
CA THR A 316 -6.09 9.86 21.71
C THR A 316 -5.62 9.75 20.26
N MET A 317 -5.46 8.52 19.77
CA MET A 317 -5.03 8.26 18.40
C MET A 317 -6.09 8.70 17.37
N VAL A 318 -7.36 8.31 17.56
CA VAL A 318 -8.45 8.64 16.62
C VAL A 318 -8.75 10.14 16.58
N SER A 319 -8.49 10.89 17.67
CA SER A 319 -8.65 12.35 17.66
C SER A 319 -7.69 13.09 16.73
N GLY A 320 -6.77 12.39 16.10
CA GLY A 320 -5.77 12.97 15.20
C GLY A 320 -4.65 13.76 15.91
N ASN A 321 -4.62 13.70 17.23
CA ASN A 321 -3.65 14.42 18.07
C ASN A 321 -2.35 13.61 18.30
N TYR A 322 -2.00 12.68 17.40
CA TYR A 322 -0.71 12.03 17.47
C TYR A 322 0.36 12.89 16.81
N SER A 323 1.37 13.19 17.60
CA SER A 323 2.43 14.15 17.25
C SER A 323 3.29 13.75 16.05
N ALA A 324 3.23 12.50 15.63
CA ALA A 324 4.06 11.97 14.55
C ALA A 324 3.39 11.97 13.17
N TYR A 325 2.13 12.39 13.04
CA TYR A 325 1.42 12.37 11.76
C TYR A 325 2.18 13.11 10.65
N PHE A 326 2.35 14.40 10.80
CA PHE A 326 3.03 15.21 9.78
C PHE A 326 4.53 14.88 9.63
N PRO A 327 5.32 14.72 10.71
CA PRO A 327 6.70 14.25 10.60
C PRO A 327 6.84 12.90 9.87
N ALA A 328 5.87 11.98 10.03
CA ALA A 328 5.88 10.70 9.32
C ALA A 328 5.62 10.87 7.82
N LEU A 329 4.68 11.73 7.43
CA LEU A 329 4.44 12.05 6.01
C LEU A 329 5.70 12.65 5.37
N GLU A 330 6.33 13.61 6.03
CA GLU A 330 7.57 14.23 5.56
C GLU A 330 8.71 13.22 5.40
N ALA A 331 8.88 12.33 6.40
CA ALA A 331 9.92 11.31 6.35
C ALA A 331 9.64 10.26 5.26
N ALA A 332 8.38 9.84 5.07
CA ALA A 332 8.01 8.91 4.01
C ALA A 332 8.35 9.48 2.62
N GLN A 333 7.98 10.75 2.39
CA GLN A 333 8.30 11.41 1.13
C GLN A 333 9.82 11.62 0.98
N ALA A 334 10.50 12.18 1.96
CA ALA A 334 11.92 12.51 1.83
C ALA A 334 12.82 11.27 1.64
N VAL A 335 12.55 10.18 2.40
CA VAL A 335 13.31 8.93 2.29
C VAL A 335 13.00 8.21 0.98
N GLY A 336 11.73 8.16 0.60
CA GLY A 336 11.32 7.59 -0.69
C GLY A 336 11.84 8.38 -1.87
N ASP A 337 11.80 9.71 -1.82
CA ASP A 337 12.30 10.62 -2.86
C ASP A 337 13.79 10.41 -3.13
N LYS A 338 14.59 10.18 -2.10
CA LYS A 338 16.01 9.88 -2.26
C LYS A 338 16.24 8.67 -3.18
N VAL A 339 15.38 7.66 -3.06
CA VAL A 339 15.42 6.47 -3.91
C VAL A 339 14.87 6.76 -5.31
N VAL A 340 13.76 7.50 -5.39
CA VAL A 340 13.18 7.93 -6.68
C VAL A 340 14.19 8.70 -7.50
N ARG A 341 14.87 9.68 -6.90
CA ARG A 341 15.87 10.50 -7.57
C ARG A 341 17.07 9.68 -8.06
N ASP A 342 17.61 8.78 -7.25
CA ASP A 342 18.70 7.91 -7.70
C ASP A 342 18.28 7.06 -8.92
N ILE A 343 17.08 6.49 -8.91
CA ILE A 343 16.56 5.70 -10.03
C ILE A 343 16.43 6.57 -11.28
N VAL A 344 15.85 7.76 -11.17
CA VAL A 344 15.58 8.65 -12.31
C VAL A 344 16.89 9.18 -12.90
N GLU A 345 17.80 9.65 -12.06
CA GLU A 345 19.09 10.20 -12.49
C GLU A 345 20.00 9.17 -13.16
N HIS A 346 19.95 7.93 -12.68
CA HIS A 346 20.75 6.82 -13.21
C HIS A 346 19.94 5.87 -14.09
N TRP A 347 18.82 6.31 -14.68
CA TRP A 347 17.86 5.45 -15.37
C TRP A 347 18.51 4.53 -16.41
N ALA A 348 19.47 5.03 -17.22
CA ALA A 348 20.12 4.23 -18.25
C ALA A 348 20.76 2.93 -17.69
N ALA A 349 21.27 2.97 -16.46
CA ALA A 349 21.79 1.79 -15.78
C ALA A 349 20.68 1.03 -15.05
N ARG A 350 19.77 1.74 -14.34
CA ARG A 350 18.71 1.17 -13.51
C ARG A 350 17.63 0.44 -14.33
N GLU A 351 17.41 0.83 -15.58
CA GLU A 351 16.46 0.15 -16.47
C GLU A 351 16.90 -1.28 -16.78
N SER A 352 18.19 -1.50 -17.01
CA SER A 352 18.73 -2.80 -17.43
C SER A 352 19.20 -3.65 -16.25
N THR A 353 19.72 -3.04 -15.19
CA THR A 353 20.33 -3.73 -14.04
C THR A 353 19.74 -3.19 -12.73
N LEU A 354 19.27 -4.11 -11.89
CA LEU A 354 18.81 -3.74 -10.55
C LEU A 354 20.00 -3.25 -9.72
N PRO A 355 19.80 -2.20 -8.90
CA PRO A 355 20.79 -1.81 -7.91
C PRO A 355 20.94 -2.88 -6.83
N HIS A 356 22.16 -3.05 -6.33
CA HIS A 356 22.52 -4.04 -5.31
C HIS A 356 23.51 -3.47 -4.28
#